data_d5f3a3b30692ec42870d60d5b935a79a
#
_entry.id   d5f3a3b30692ec42870d60d5b935a79a
#
_cell.length_a   1.000
_cell.length_b   1.000
_cell.length_c   1.000
_cell.angle_alpha   90.00
_cell.angle_beta   90.00
_cell.angle_gamma   90.00
#
_symmetry.space_group_name_H-M   'P 1'
#
loop_
_entity.id
_entity.type
_entity.pdbx_description
1 polymer ?
#
loop_
_entity_poly.entity_id
_entity_poly.type
_entity_poly.pdbx_seq_one_letter_code
_entity_poly.pdbx_strand_id
1 'polypeptide(L)'
;MFVIHLLPKNLKMKYLIAVSLLCSLLTACDQNPEKPINAVTNNSDIDALKASPENFKLLLENDHIRVLEYTLKPGTKDITHTHPPKSSYVVSGGKLKVNLENGDSLIFDEKAGTASWMDHVGKHWVENIGTTEIKIILTEVKSSANK
;
A
#
# COMPACT_ATOMS: atom_id res chain seq x y z
N MET A 1 30.82 -44.95 25.72
CA MET A 1 30.69 -45.01 27.18
C MET A 1 30.38 -43.59 27.67
N PHE A 2 29.06 -43.27 27.76
CA PHE A 2 28.59 -41.95 28.18
C PHE A 2 28.44 -41.93 29.69
N VAL A 3 29.21 -41.10 30.38
CA VAL A 3 29.10 -40.88 31.82
C VAL A 3 28.04 -39.81 32.07
N ILE A 4 26.88 -40.21 32.58
CA ILE A 4 25.80 -39.30 33.01
C ILE A 4 26.20 -38.79 34.41
N HIS A 5 26.60 -37.51 34.52
CA HIS A 5 26.77 -36.82 35.78
C HIS A 5 25.40 -36.56 36.43
N LEU A 6 25.12 -37.23 37.52
CA LEU A 6 23.94 -37.01 38.36
C LEU A 6 24.08 -35.69 39.12
N LEU A 7 23.32 -34.70 38.74
CA LEU A 7 23.18 -33.44 39.48
C LEU A 7 22.35 -33.66 40.76
N PRO A 8 22.68 -33.00 41.88
CA PRO A 8 22.03 -33.19 43.15
C PRO A 8 20.54 -32.74 43.09
N LYS A 9 19.66 -33.52 43.72
CA LYS A 9 18.19 -33.34 43.69
C LYS A 9 17.69 -31.94 44.07
N ASN A 10 18.43 -31.20 44.86
CA ASN A 10 18.04 -29.84 45.31
C ASN A 10 18.25 -28.77 44.25
N LEU A 11 19.04 -29.02 43.22
CA LEU A 11 19.26 -28.06 42.14
C LEU A 11 18.12 -28.08 41.09
N LYS A 12 17.50 -29.28 40.88
CA LYS A 12 16.40 -29.46 39.93
C LYS A 12 15.12 -28.71 40.33
N MET A 13 14.86 -28.59 41.64
CA MET A 13 13.67 -27.93 42.15
C MET A 13 13.74 -26.40 42.03
N LYS A 14 14.93 -25.83 42.11
CA LYS A 14 15.12 -24.35 41.95
C LYS A 14 14.94 -23.92 40.51
N TYR A 15 15.31 -24.73 39.52
CA TYR A 15 15.12 -24.39 38.08
C TYR A 15 13.69 -24.56 37.62
N LEU A 16 12.90 -25.50 38.19
CA LEU A 16 11.49 -25.68 37.84
C LEU A 16 10.65 -24.49 38.32
N ILE A 17 10.96 -23.88 39.48
CA ILE A 17 10.27 -22.70 39.96
C ILE A 17 10.63 -21.44 39.13
N ALA A 18 11.90 -21.33 38.70
CA ALA A 18 12.37 -20.20 37.90
C ALA A 18 11.75 -20.23 36.48
N VAL A 19 11.57 -21.41 35.88
CA VAL A 19 10.96 -21.54 34.53
C VAL A 19 9.46 -21.29 34.58
N SER A 20 8.73 -21.65 35.66
CA SER A 20 7.29 -21.35 35.77
C SER A 20 7.00 -19.87 36.01
N LEU A 21 7.93 -19.14 36.65
CA LEU A 21 7.74 -17.69 36.89
C LEU A 21 8.06 -16.84 35.65
N LEU A 22 8.89 -17.34 34.72
CA LEU A 22 9.27 -16.64 33.50
C LEU A 22 8.20 -16.79 32.37
N CYS A 23 7.34 -17.83 32.47
CA CYS A 23 6.30 -18.07 31.46
C CYS A 23 5.02 -17.23 31.67
N SER A 24 4.88 -16.56 32.83
CA SER A 24 3.71 -15.76 33.17
C SER A 24 3.81 -14.27 32.79
N LEU A 25 4.91 -13.84 32.14
CA LEU A 25 5.13 -12.45 31.73
C LEU A 25 4.97 -12.20 30.22
N LEU A 26 4.53 -13.19 29.43
CA LEU A 26 4.42 -13.06 27.96
C LEU A 26 2.98 -13.05 27.43
N THR A 27 1.97 -12.79 28.25
CA THR A 27 0.58 -12.63 27.79
C THR A 27 0.06 -11.22 28.08
N ALA A 28 0.75 -10.22 27.53
CA ALA A 28 0.15 -8.94 27.23
C ALA A 28 0.29 -8.71 25.72
N CYS A 29 -0.48 -9.46 24.93
CA CYS A 29 -0.90 -8.98 23.62
C CYS A 29 -1.88 -7.84 23.92
N ASP A 30 -1.40 -6.63 23.87
CA ASP A 30 -2.21 -5.42 23.79
C ASP A 30 -2.93 -5.48 22.43
N GLN A 31 -4.11 -6.07 22.43
CA GLN A 31 -5.07 -5.94 21.33
C GLN A 31 -5.68 -4.54 21.46
N ASN A 32 -4.91 -3.55 20.99
CA ASN A 32 -5.49 -2.26 20.71
C ASN A 32 -6.52 -2.46 19.58
N PRO A 33 -7.84 -2.34 19.83
CA PRO A 33 -8.80 -2.40 18.75
C PRO A 33 -8.48 -1.24 17.82
N GLU A 34 -8.06 -1.56 16.58
CA GLU A 34 -7.93 -0.56 15.53
C GLU A 34 -9.26 0.22 15.48
N LYS A 35 -9.17 1.47 15.92
CA LYS A 35 -10.25 2.43 15.79
C LYS A 35 -10.60 2.48 14.31
N PRO A 36 -11.86 2.21 13.90
CA PRO A 36 -12.23 2.33 12.50
C PRO A 36 -11.86 3.74 12.06
N ILE A 37 -10.95 3.83 11.10
CA ILE A 37 -10.64 5.09 10.43
C ILE A 37 -11.93 5.45 9.70
N ASN A 38 -12.72 6.33 10.31
CA ASN A 38 -13.85 6.93 9.64
C ASN A 38 -13.28 7.52 8.35
N ALA A 39 -13.72 7.00 7.22
CA ALA A 39 -13.44 7.59 5.92
C ALA A 39 -13.94 9.04 5.99
N VAL A 40 -13.02 9.95 6.25
CA VAL A 40 -13.29 11.37 6.12
C VAL A 40 -13.51 11.57 4.63
N THR A 41 -14.77 11.66 4.22
CA THR A 41 -15.15 12.11 2.89
C THR A 41 -14.76 13.58 2.78
N ASN A 42 -13.48 13.83 2.55
CA ASN A 42 -13.01 15.15 2.22
C ASN A 42 -13.53 15.46 0.81
N ASN A 43 -14.37 16.47 0.74
CA ASN A 43 -14.99 17.04 -0.48
C ASN A 43 -13.91 17.70 -1.40
N SER A 44 -12.71 17.13 -1.45
CA SER A 44 -11.53 17.61 -2.16
C SER A 44 -10.99 16.60 -3.19
N ASP A 45 -11.74 15.53 -3.48
CA ASP A 45 -11.32 14.54 -4.46
C ASP A 45 -11.36 15.15 -5.87
N ILE A 46 -10.24 15.03 -6.58
CA ILE A 46 -10.05 15.50 -7.95
C ILE A 46 -9.98 14.28 -8.85
N ASP A 47 -11.00 14.04 -9.64
CA ASP A 47 -11.09 12.90 -10.54
C ASP A 47 -9.95 12.91 -11.57
N ALA A 48 -9.15 11.84 -11.63
CA ALA A 48 -7.98 11.72 -12.49
C ALA A 48 -8.34 11.82 -13.98
N LEU A 49 -9.45 11.19 -14.40
CA LEU A 49 -9.90 11.21 -15.80
C LEU A 49 -10.32 12.61 -16.25
N LYS A 50 -10.84 13.44 -15.32
CA LYS A 50 -11.23 14.82 -15.60
C LYS A 50 -10.03 15.78 -15.55
N ALA A 51 -9.10 15.53 -14.62
CA ALA A 51 -7.93 16.38 -14.45
C ALA A 51 -6.91 16.23 -15.60
N SER A 52 -6.67 15.00 -16.05
CA SER A 52 -5.67 14.69 -17.08
C SER A 52 -6.23 13.72 -18.14
N PRO A 53 -7.22 14.15 -18.94
CA PRO A 53 -7.86 13.31 -19.95
C PRO A 53 -6.92 12.82 -21.05
N GLU A 54 -5.79 13.47 -21.24
CA GLU A 54 -4.72 13.06 -22.15
C GLU A 54 -3.89 11.89 -21.61
N ASN A 55 -3.87 11.70 -20.28
CA ASN A 55 -3.11 10.65 -19.62
C ASN A 55 -3.98 9.46 -19.22
N PHE A 56 -5.27 9.67 -18.95
CA PHE A 56 -6.20 8.65 -18.49
C PHE A 56 -7.26 8.35 -19.52
N LYS A 57 -7.47 7.07 -19.82
CA LYS A 57 -8.52 6.58 -20.71
C LYS A 57 -9.39 5.59 -19.96
N LEU A 58 -10.71 5.81 -19.98
CA LEU A 58 -11.70 4.89 -19.45
C LEU A 58 -11.75 3.62 -20.31
N LEU A 59 -11.51 2.45 -19.71
CA LEU A 59 -11.62 1.15 -20.36
C LEU A 59 -12.94 0.44 -20.00
N LEU A 60 -13.34 0.51 -18.73
CA LEU A 60 -14.54 -0.12 -18.20
C LEU A 60 -15.02 0.64 -16.97
N GLU A 61 -16.33 0.72 -16.80
CA GLU A 61 -16.96 1.24 -15.59
C GLU A 61 -18.28 0.52 -15.31
N ASN A 62 -18.51 0.19 -14.03
CA ASN A 62 -19.77 -0.33 -13.50
C ASN A 62 -20.01 0.19 -12.08
N ASP A 63 -20.98 -0.39 -11.35
CA ASP A 63 -21.33 0.06 -9.99
C ASP A 63 -20.24 -0.22 -8.96
N HIS A 64 -19.28 -1.11 -9.25
CA HIS A 64 -18.29 -1.58 -8.29
C HIS A 64 -16.88 -1.05 -8.55
N ILE A 65 -16.50 -0.95 -9.81
CA ILE A 65 -15.15 -0.59 -10.22
C ILE A 65 -15.14 0.35 -11.42
N ARG A 66 -14.01 1.04 -11.56
CA ARG A 66 -13.61 1.77 -12.76
C ARG A 66 -12.23 1.32 -13.18
N VAL A 67 -12.06 0.93 -14.44
CA VAL A 67 -10.76 0.53 -15.00
C VAL A 67 -10.28 1.61 -15.96
N LEU A 68 -9.08 2.12 -15.70
CA LEU A 68 -8.42 3.17 -16.47
C LEU A 68 -7.11 2.65 -17.07
N GLU A 69 -6.81 3.04 -18.28
CA GLU A 69 -5.45 3.00 -18.84
C GLU A 69 -4.79 4.35 -18.56
N TYR A 70 -3.67 4.31 -17.85
CA TYR A 70 -2.81 5.46 -17.62
C TYR A 70 -1.60 5.39 -18.51
N THR A 71 -1.28 6.48 -19.23
CA THR A 71 -0.12 6.59 -20.12
C THR A 71 0.61 7.91 -19.86
N LEU A 72 1.94 7.83 -19.66
CA LEU A 72 2.77 9.01 -19.42
C LEU A 72 4.05 8.94 -20.25
N LYS A 73 4.22 9.87 -21.18
CA LYS A 73 5.39 9.93 -22.06
C LYS A 73 6.64 10.40 -21.30
N PRO A 74 7.85 10.03 -21.75
CA PRO A 74 9.09 10.53 -21.15
C PRO A 74 9.13 12.06 -21.06
N GLY A 75 9.57 12.58 -19.91
CA GLY A 75 9.71 14.02 -19.67
C GLY A 75 8.38 14.78 -19.53
N THR A 76 7.24 14.11 -19.50
CA THR A 76 5.94 14.75 -19.26
C THR A 76 5.44 14.49 -17.85
N LYS A 77 4.46 15.27 -17.43
CA LYS A 77 3.75 15.13 -16.16
C LYS A 77 2.24 15.26 -16.36
N ASP A 78 1.50 14.64 -15.47
CA ASP A 78 0.05 14.82 -15.38
C ASP A 78 -0.34 16.00 -14.47
N ILE A 79 -1.65 16.21 -14.32
CA ILE A 79 -2.21 17.27 -13.47
C ILE A 79 -2.63 16.68 -12.13
N THR A 80 -2.54 17.48 -11.07
CA THR A 80 -2.93 17.08 -9.71
C THR A 80 -4.31 16.42 -9.68
N HIS A 81 -4.36 15.22 -9.11
CA HIS A 81 -5.57 14.40 -8.98
C HIS A 81 -5.52 13.53 -7.72
N THR A 82 -6.59 12.78 -7.48
CA THR A 82 -6.73 11.80 -6.38
C THR A 82 -7.19 10.46 -6.94
N HIS A 83 -7.01 9.40 -6.16
CA HIS A 83 -7.59 8.09 -6.47
C HIS A 83 -8.28 7.50 -5.24
N PRO A 84 -9.43 6.82 -5.41
CA PRO A 84 -9.95 5.89 -4.43
C PRO A 84 -9.02 4.67 -4.30
N PRO A 85 -9.29 3.71 -3.39
CA PRO A 85 -8.55 2.46 -3.33
C PRO A 85 -8.48 1.79 -4.70
N LYS A 86 -7.27 1.37 -5.10
CA LYS A 86 -7.04 0.83 -6.45
C LYS A 86 -5.96 -0.22 -6.49
N SER A 87 -6.07 -1.15 -7.43
CA SER A 87 -4.94 -1.93 -7.91
C SER A 87 -4.32 -1.27 -9.14
N SER A 88 -3.03 -1.52 -9.32
CA SER A 88 -2.25 -1.08 -10.49
C SER A 88 -1.56 -2.29 -11.11
N TYR A 89 -1.58 -2.40 -12.44
CA TYR A 89 -0.80 -3.38 -13.19
C TYR A 89 0.04 -2.68 -14.25
N VAL A 90 1.36 -2.87 -14.17
CA VAL A 90 2.33 -2.20 -15.05
C VAL A 90 2.45 -2.96 -16.37
N VAL A 91 2.01 -2.35 -17.46
CA VAL A 91 2.14 -2.88 -18.83
C VAL A 91 3.50 -2.50 -19.42
N SER A 92 3.89 -1.23 -19.28
CA SER A 92 5.20 -0.71 -19.67
C SER A 92 5.77 0.09 -18.52
N GLY A 93 6.97 -0.28 -18.07
CA GLY A 93 7.63 0.28 -16.90
C GLY A 93 8.58 1.43 -17.23
N GLY A 94 9.15 2.00 -16.16
CA GLY A 94 10.11 3.11 -16.21
C GLY A 94 10.16 3.86 -14.89
N LYS A 95 10.83 5.00 -14.86
CA LYS A 95 10.99 5.80 -13.63
C LYS A 95 9.93 6.88 -13.52
N LEU A 96 9.17 6.82 -12.45
CA LEU A 96 8.17 7.83 -12.07
C LEU A 96 8.64 8.60 -10.84
N LYS A 97 8.31 9.89 -10.81
CA LYS A 97 8.36 10.72 -9.62
C LYS A 97 6.93 11.13 -9.27
N VAL A 98 6.44 10.67 -8.13
CA VAL A 98 5.14 11.05 -7.56
C VAL A 98 5.37 12.19 -6.60
N ASN A 99 4.74 13.33 -6.85
CA ASN A 99 4.83 14.53 -6.03
C ASN A 99 3.53 14.67 -5.23
N LEU A 100 3.65 14.84 -3.91
CA LEU A 100 2.55 14.93 -2.98
C LEU A 100 2.20 16.38 -2.64
N GLU A 101 0.97 16.65 -2.21
CA GLU A 101 0.50 17.99 -1.83
C GLU A 101 1.35 18.66 -0.72
N ASN A 102 1.91 17.86 0.19
CA ASN A 102 2.77 18.35 1.28
C ASN A 102 4.19 18.77 0.84
N GLY A 103 4.51 18.64 -0.45
CA GLY A 103 5.82 18.96 -1.02
C GLY A 103 6.81 17.80 -1.08
N ASP A 104 6.48 16.64 -0.48
CA ASP A 104 7.31 15.45 -0.58
C ASP A 104 7.22 14.83 -1.98
N SER A 105 8.20 14.02 -2.33
CA SER A 105 8.16 13.22 -3.55
C SER A 105 8.75 11.83 -3.35
N LEU A 106 8.19 10.87 -4.09
CA LEU A 106 8.61 9.47 -4.10
C LEU A 106 9.04 9.09 -5.52
N ILE A 107 10.12 8.32 -5.64
CA ILE A 107 10.59 7.80 -6.93
C ILE A 107 10.30 6.31 -6.98
N PHE A 108 9.63 5.88 -8.04
CA PHE A 108 9.35 4.49 -8.35
C PHE A 108 10.08 4.08 -9.63
N ASP A 109 10.65 2.88 -9.62
CA ASP A 109 11.19 2.20 -10.79
C ASP A 109 10.25 1.06 -11.16
N GLU A 110 9.20 1.41 -11.91
CA GLU A 110 8.11 0.50 -12.26
C GLU A 110 8.60 -0.58 -13.22
N LYS A 111 8.26 -1.83 -12.93
CA LYS A 111 8.63 -3.00 -13.74
C LYS A 111 7.42 -3.56 -14.44
N ALA A 112 7.51 -3.74 -15.76
CA ALA A 112 6.45 -4.41 -16.54
C ALA A 112 6.11 -5.78 -15.94
N GLY A 113 4.82 -6.11 -15.87
CA GLY A 113 4.30 -7.35 -15.33
C GLY A 113 4.10 -7.36 -13.81
N THR A 114 4.40 -6.26 -13.11
CA THR A 114 4.15 -6.15 -11.67
C THR A 114 2.76 -5.61 -11.37
N ALA A 115 2.22 -5.98 -10.22
CA ALA A 115 0.97 -5.44 -9.70
C ALA A 115 1.16 -4.95 -8.27
N SER A 116 0.39 -3.92 -7.89
CA SER A 116 0.38 -3.35 -6.55
C SER A 116 -1.03 -2.96 -6.12
N TRP A 117 -1.21 -2.77 -4.82
CA TRP A 117 -2.41 -2.20 -4.24
C TRP A 117 -2.06 -0.90 -3.53
N MET A 118 -2.93 0.09 -3.64
CA MET A 118 -2.89 1.33 -2.86
C MET A 118 -4.28 1.62 -2.31
N ASP A 119 -4.34 1.98 -1.04
CA ASP A 119 -5.52 2.58 -0.45
C ASP A 119 -5.74 3.98 -1.06
N HIS A 120 -6.68 4.74 -0.52
CA HIS A 120 -6.95 6.09 -1.02
C HIS A 120 -5.65 6.91 -1.18
N VAL A 121 -5.42 7.45 -2.38
CA VAL A 121 -4.27 8.32 -2.66
C VAL A 121 -4.75 9.76 -2.74
N GLY A 122 -4.27 10.58 -1.80
CA GLY A 122 -4.56 12.01 -1.74
C GLY A 122 -4.04 12.77 -2.96
N LYS A 123 -4.14 14.09 -2.94
CA LYS A 123 -3.70 14.95 -4.05
C LYS A 123 -2.24 14.76 -4.38
N HIS A 124 -1.96 14.41 -5.61
CA HIS A 124 -0.63 14.18 -6.16
C HIS A 124 -0.62 14.43 -7.67
N TRP A 125 0.58 14.59 -8.23
CA TRP A 125 0.83 14.53 -9.66
C TRP A 125 2.06 13.67 -9.92
N VAL A 126 2.14 13.10 -11.11
CA VAL A 126 3.20 12.17 -11.49
C VAL A 126 3.99 12.72 -12.66
N GLU A 127 5.30 12.56 -12.61
CA GLU A 127 6.23 12.92 -13.67
C GLU A 127 7.00 11.68 -14.15
N ASN A 128 7.08 11.47 -15.45
CA ASN A 128 7.94 10.44 -16.03
C ASN A 128 9.35 11.00 -16.18
N ILE A 129 10.23 10.64 -15.23
CA ILE A 129 11.64 11.03 -15.22
C ILE A 129 12.56 10.01 -15.90
N GLY A 130 11.97 9.00 -16.53
CA GLY A 130 12.67 7.98 -17.30
C GLY A 130 12.73 8.29 -18.80
N THR A 131 13.09 7.28 -19.58
CA THR A 131 13.26 7.36 -21.05
C THR A 131 12.25 6.52 -21.84
N THR A 132 11.39 5.77 -21.14
CA THR A 132 10.35 4.90 -21.72
C THR A 132 8.96 5.46 -21.42
N GLU A 133 8.02 5.31 -22.35
CA GLU A 133 6.62 5.58 -22.09
C GLU A 133 6.10 4.58 -21.04
N ILE A 134 5.50 5.10 -19.98
CA ILE A 134 4.88 4.31 -18.94
C ILE A 134 3.42 4.06 -19.28
N LYS A 135 2.99 2.80 -19.11
CA LYS A 135 1.60 2.40 -19.27
C LYS A 135 1.19 1.51 -18.09
N ILE A 136 0.13 1.90 -17.39
CA ILE A 136 -0.39 1.20 -16.21
C ILE A 136 -1.90 1.05 -16.36
N ILE A 137 -2.41 -0.14 -16.04
CA ILE A 137 -3.84 -0.36 -15.88
C ILE A 137 -4.19 -0.19 -14.41
N LEU A 138 -5.10 0.73 -14.13
CA LEU A 138 -5.61 1.02 -12.80
C LEU A 138 -7.02 0.45 -12.67
N THR A 139 -7.30 -0.28 -11.58
CA THR A 139 -8.67 -0.69 -11.23
C THR A 139 -9.03 -0.01 -9.92
N GLU A 140 -9.82 1.04 -10.02
CA GLU A 140 -10.33 1.80 -8.89
C GLU A 140 -11.59 1.16 -8.32
N VAL A 141 -11.66 1.01 -7.00
CA VAL A 141 -12.83 0.49 -6.30
C VAL A 141 -13.75 1.65 -5.94
N LYS A 142 -14.97 1.60 -6.42
CA LYS A 142 -16.00 2.56 -6.05
C LYS A 142 -16.48 2.27 -4.62
N SER A 143 -16.59 3.31 -3.80
CA SER A 143 -17.30 3.15 -2.52
C SER A 143 -18.73 2.72 -2.85
N SER A 144 -19.18 1.59 -2.31
CA SER A 144 -20.60 1.24 -2.36
C SER A 144 -21.35 2.39 -1.67
N ALA A 145 -22.11 3.17 -2.46
CA ALA A 145 -23.11 4.04 -1.88
C ALA A 145 -23.99 3.14 -1.00
N ASN A 146 -24.03 3.43 0.30
CA ASN A 146 -24.92 2.73 1.21
C ASN A 146 -26.34 2.80 0.62
N LYS A 147 -26.82 1.64 0.15
CA LYS A 147 -28.22 1.47 -0.24
C LYS A 147 -29.08 1.47 1.00
#